data_4898d37e136e20e999a19739c18f7121
#
_entry.id   4898d37e136e20e999a19739c18f7121
#
_cell.length_a   1.000
_cell.length_b   1.000
_cell.length_c   1.000
_cell.angle_alpha   90.00
_cell.angle_beta   90.00
_cell.angle_gamma   90.00
#
_symmetry.space_group_name_H-M   'P 1'
#
loop_
_entity.id
_entity.type
_entity.pdbx_description
1 polymer ?
#
loop_
_entity_poly.entity_id
_entity_poly.type
_entity_poly.pdbx_seq_one_letter_code
_entity_poly.pdbx_strand_id
1 'polypeptide(L)'
;MSSHVIALVGAESTGKTTLAREVARVLAGRGVDAVMVPEALREFCLQHDRTPLQHEQAAIAAEQTRRIHEAAQGHSVVLADTTALMTAIYSEFIFDDRSLYETALRDHALTDLTLLTSLDLAWTADGLQRDGPHVREPVDQLIRQALQHHQLPYNVVAGRGVARVQHALSAIEHLMDAPQRQLRAASSPRWRWYCDHCDDGECEQHGLGDGR
;
A
#
# COMPACT_ATOMS: atom_id res chain seq x y z
N MET A 1 9.38 11.40 -16.57
CA MET A 1 9.51 10.05 -15.99
C MET A 1 8.22 9.77 -15.23
N SER A 2 7.63 8.58 -15.33
CA SER A 2 6.45 8.25 -14.52
C SER A 2 6.91 8.04 -13.07
N SER A 3 6.27 8.72 -12.13
CA SER A 3 6.46 8.52 -10.70
C SER A 3 5.74 7.25 -10.27
N HIS A 4 6.29 6.53 -9.29
CA HIS A 4 5.60 5.43 -8.61
C HIS A 4 5.13 5.88 -7.23
N VAL A 5 3.83 5.83 -6.99
CA VAL A 5 3.21 6.17 -5.71
C VAL A 5 2.94 4.90 -4.92
N ILE A 6 3.61 4.77 -3.78
CA ILE A 6 3.48 3.64 -2.85
C ILE A 6 2.73 4.11 -1.60
N ALA A 7 1.51 3.61 -1.40
CA ALA A 7 0.71 3.89 -0.23
C ALA A 7 1.07 2.93 0.91
N LEU A 8 1.40 3.46 2.09
CA LEU A 8 1.51 2.68 3.31
C LEU A 8 0.22 2.87 4.12
N VAL A 9 -0.55 1.80 4.29
CA VAL A 9 -1.78 1.79 5.07
C VAL A 9 -1.70 0.79 6.21
N GLY A 10 -2.52 0.93 7.22
CA GLY A 10 -2.54 0.04 8.37
C GLY A 10 -3.03 0.76 9.62
N ALA A 11 -3.45 0.00 10.62
CA ALA A 11 -3.90 0.53 11.90
C ALA A 11 -2.78 1.30 12.62
N GLU A 12 -3.14 1.94 13.72
CA GLU A 12 -2.17 2.66 14.55
C GLU A 12 -1.09 1.74 15.13
N SER A 13 0.07 2.30 15.45
CA SER A 13 1.20 1.57 16.05
C SER A 13 1.70 0.34 15.26
N THR A 14 1.48 0.31 13.94
CA THR A 14 2.01 -0.74 13.04
C THR A 14 3.32 -0.36 12.38
N GLY A 15 3.90 0.80 12.71
CA GLY A 15 5.22 1.23 12.26
C GLY A 15 5.27 1.74 10.82
N LYS A 16 4.16 2.23 10.24
CA LYS A 16 4.10 2.83 8.89
C LYS A 16 5.16 3.89 8.66
N THR A 17 5.17 4.92 9.50
CA THR A 17 6.11 6.05 9.40
C THR A 17 7.58 5.60 9.45
N THR A 18 7.91 4.68 10.35
CA THR A 18 9.26 4.12 10.45
C THR A 18 9.62 3.34 9.20
N LEU A 19 8.70 2.52 8.70
CA LEU A 19 8.89 1.73 7.48
C LEU A 19 9.09 2.65 6.26
N ALA A 20 8.23 3.67 6.08
CA ALA A 20 8.35 4.62 4.97
C ALA A 20 9.71 5.34 4.97
N ARG A 21 10.15 5.81 6.15
CA ARG A 21 11.44 6.47 6.31
C ARG A 21 12.63 5.57 5.99
N GLU A 22 12.62 4.33 6.49
CA GLU A 22 13.71 3.38 6.25
C GLU A 22 13.75 2.93 4.79
N VAL A 23 12.60 2.70 4.15
CA VAL A 23 12.52 2.37 2.73
C VAL A 23 13.04 3.52 1.88
N ALA A 24 12.60 4.77 2.15
CA ALA A 24 13.10 5.95 1.44
C ALA A 24 14.62 6.08 1.56
N ARG A 25 15.17 5.88 2.76
CA ARG A 25 16.61 5.91 3.02
C ARG A 25 17.38 4.85 2.21
N VAL A 26 16.86 3.63 2.14
CA VAL A 26 17.49 2.54 1.38
C VAL A 26 17.43 2.81 -0.12
N LEU A 27 16.29 3.27 -0.65
CA LEU A 27 16.14 3.63 -2.06
C LEU A 27 17.07 4.77 -2.45
N ALA A 28 17.15 5.82 -1.64
CA ALA A 28 18.09 6.93 -1.85
C ALA A 28 19.55 6.46 -1.84
N GLY A 29 19.93 5.54 -0.93
CA GLY A 29 21.26 4.93 -0.89
C GLY A 29 21.59 4.10 -2.13
N ARG A 30 20.60 3.70 -2.91
CA ARG A 30 20.74 3.00 -4.20
C ARG A 30 20.66 3.94 -5.42
N GLY A 31 20.60 5.24 -5.18
CA GLY A 31 20.51 6.26 -6.25
C GLY A 31 19.10 6.44 -6.82
N VAL A 32 18.06 5.90 -6.16
CA VAL A 32 16.66 6.13 -6.55
C VAL A 32 16.17 7.42 -5.90
N ASP A 33 15.63 8.33 -6.70
CA ASP A 33 15.01 9.56 -6.21
C ASP A 33 13.66 9.22 -5.55
N ALA A 34 13.69 9.05 -4.23
CA ALA A 34 12.57 8.64 -3.41
C ALA A 34 12.29 9.65 -2.31
N VAL A 35 11.03 10.03 -2.15
CA VAL A 35 10.56 10.94 -1.11
C VAL A 35 9.47 10.30 -0.26
N MET A 36 9.43 10.66 1.03
CA MET A 36 8.34 10.31 1.93
C MET A 36 7.41 11.50 2.09
N VAL A 37 6.11 11.29 1.90
CA VAL A 37 5.05 12.24 2.23
C VAL A 37 4.50 11.90 3.61
N PRO A 38 4.65 12.79 4.60
CA PRO A 38 4.20 12.53 5.96
C PRO A 38 2.67 12.57 6.08
N GLU A 39 2.17 11.98 7.17
CA GLU A 39 0.75 11.93 7.50
C GLU A 39 0.20 13.32 7.87
N ALA A 40 -0.72 13.87 7.06
CA ALA A 40 -1.34 15.17 7.30
C ALA A 40 -2.15 15.20 8.60
N LEU A 41 -2.83 14.08 8.94
CA LEU A 41 -3.58 13.97 10.19
C LEU A 41 -2.67 14.14 11.42
N ARG A 42 -1.49 13.54 11.41
CA ARG A 42 -0.52 13.68 12.51
C ARG A 42 -0.07 15.12 12.66
N GLU A 43 0.23 15.80 11.57
CA GLU A 43 0.62 17.20 11.59
C GLU A 43 -0.51 18.09 12.11
N PHE A 44 -1.75 17.84 11.69
CA PHE A 44 -2.92 18.53 12.22
C PHE A 44 -3.01 18.41 13.75
N CYS A 45 -2.90 17.19 14.28
CA CYS A 45 -2.98 16.96 15.71
C CYS A 45 -1.84 17.67 16.48
N LEU A 46 -0.62 17.67 15.94
CA LEU A 46 0.51 18.37 16.54
C LEU A 46 0.33 19.90 16.54
N GLN A 47 -0.26 20.46 15.48
CA GLN A 47 -0.50 21.90 15.36
C GLN A 47 -1.63 22.40 16.27
N HIS A 48 -2.66 21.56 16.47
CA HIS A 48 -3.86 21.96 17.20
C HIS A 48 -3.95 21.38 18.61
N ASP A 49 -2.98 20.54 19.01
CA ASP A 49 -2.93 19.82 20.29
C ASP A 49 -4.25 19.05 20.61
N ARG A 50 -4.90 18.54 19.55
CA ARG A 50 -6.12 17.72 19.62
C ARG A 50 -6.31 16.86 18.39
N THR A 51 -7.20 15.88 18.48
CA THR A 51 -7.71 15.16 17.32
C THR A 51 -8.70 16.01 16.52
N PRO A 52 -8.86 15.77 15.20
CA PRO A 52 -9.80 16.53 14.37
C PRO A 52 -11.26 16.18 14.70
N LEU A 53 -12.12 17.14 14.49
CA LEU A 53 -13.58 16.96 14.50
C LEU A 53 -14.05 16.37 13.16
N GLN A 54 -15.27 15.82 13.13
CA GLN A 54 -15.84 15.20 11.94
C GLN A 54 -15.76 16.10 10.70
N HIS A 55 -16.14 17.36 10.81
CA HIS A 55 -16.16 18.31 9.69
C HIS A 55 -14.76 18.74 9.18
N GLU A 56 -13.69 18.43 9.93
CA GLU A 56 -12.31 18.73 9.54
C GLU A 56 -11.67 17.59 8.74
N GLN A 57 -12.23 16.38 8.82
CA GLN A 57 -11.68 15.17 8.20
C GLN A 57 -11.52 15.31 6.68
N ALA A 58 -12.50 15.89 6.00
CA ALA A 58 -12.47 16.09 4.55
C ALA A 58 -11.30 16.97 4.09
N ALA A 59 -11.01 18.04 4.82
CA ALA A 59 -9.88 18.93 4.51
C ALA A 59 -8.54 18.25 4.72
N ILE A 60 -8.41 17.42 5.77
CA ILE A 60 -7.19 16.64 6.05
C ILE A 60 -6.96 15.59 4.96
N ALA A 61 -8.01 14.87 4.54
CA ALA A 61 -7.95 13.89 3.46
C ALA A 61 -7.52 14.54 2.14
N ALA A 62 -8.10 15.68 1.79
CA ALA A 62 -7.75 16.43 0.59
C ALA A 62 -6.30 16.93 0.61
N GLU A 63 -5.84 17.41 1.77
CA GLU A 63 -4.44 17.85 1.95
C GLU A 63 -3.47 16.69 1.78
N GLN A 64 -3.76 15.50 2.31
CA GLN A 64 -2.93 14.32 2.11
C GLN A 64 -2.81 13.97 0.63
N THR A 65 -3.94 13.93 -0.10
CA THR A 65 -3.96 13.67 -1.55
C THR A 65 -3.17 14.72 -2.32
N ARG A 66 -3.34 16.01 -2.01
CA ARG A 66 -2.61 17.10 -2.65
C ARG A 66 -1.10 16.96 -2.51
N ARG A 67 -0.61 16.67 -1.28
CA ARG A 67 0.83 16.47 -1.01
C ARG A 67 1.41 15.28 -1.78
N ILE A 68 0.67 14.18 -1.86
CA ILE A 68 1.08 13.01 -2.63
C ILE A 68 1.22 13.36 -4.11
N HIS A 69 0.24 14.06 -4.68
CA HIS A 69 0.27 14.47 -6.08
C HIS A 69 1.42 15.45 -6.37
N GLU A 70 1.67 16.42 -5.49
CA GLU A 70 2.81 17.35 -5.64
C GLU A 70 4.15 16.62 -5.61
N ALA A 71 4.33 15.70 -4.66
CA ALA A 71 5.54 14.89 -4.56
C ALA A 71 5.75 14.04 -5.83
N ALA A 72 4.67 13.49 -6.39
CA ALA A 72 4.73 12.68 -7.61
C ALA A 72 5.14 13.47 -8.87
N GLN A 73 5.00 14.80 -8.86
CA GLN A 73 5.48 15.64 -9.96
C GLN A 73 7.01 15.82 -9.94
N GLY A 74 7.63 15.71 -8.78
CA GLY A 74 9.05 16.02 -8.58
C GLY A 74 9.94 14.80 -8.35
N HIS A 75 9.38 13.63 -8.00
CA HIS A 75 10.16 12.47 -7.58
C HIS A 75 9.77 11.20 -8.33
N SER A 76 10.75 10.29 -8.48
CA SER A 76 10.54 9.00 -9.16
C SER A 76 9.76 7.99 -8.31
N VAL A 77 9.90 8.07 -6.98
CA VAL A 77 9.20 7.21 -6.02
C VAL A 77 8.66 8.05 -4.88
N VAL A 78 7.37 7.93 -4.61
CA VAL A 78 6.69 8.60 -3.48
C VAL A 78 6.19 7.54 -2.51
N LEU A 79 6.65 7.63 -1.27
CA LEU A 79 6.20 6.80 -0.15
C LEU A 79 5.21 7.60 0.68
N ALA A 80 3.92 7.36 0.48
CA ALA A 80 2.87 8.03 1.24
C ALA A 80 2.68 7.35 2.60
N ASP A 81 3.08 8.05 3.68
CA ASP A 81 2.73 7.63 5.05
C ASP A 81 1.26 7.95 5.28
N THR A 82 0.43 7.00 4.94
CA THR A 82 -1.01 7.03 4.76
C THR A 82 -1.50 7.72 3.47
N THR A 83 -2.78 7.51 3.17
CA THR A 83 -3.55 8.19 2.13
C THR A 83 -4.87 8.69 2.68
N ALA A 84 -5.64 9.43 1.91
CA ALA A 84 -7.00 9.86 2.25
C ALA A 84 -7.91 8.70 2.68
N LEU A 85 -7.64 7.46 2.21
CA LEU A 85 -8.36 6.26 2.63
C LEU A 85 -8.27 6.03 4.14
N MET A 86 -7.12 6.25 4.75
CA MET A 86 -6.98 6.11 6.21
C MET A 86 -7.82 7.14 6.96
N THR A 87 -7.91 8.38 6.48
CA THR A 87 -8.79 9.40 7.06
C THR A 87 -10.26 8.99 6.94
N ALA A 88 -10.69 8.43 5.79
CA ALA A 88 -12.04 7.94 5.62
C ALA A 88 -12.38 6.78 6.57
N ILE A 89 -11.45 5.85 6.77
CA ILE A 89 -11.61 4.73 7.70
C ILE A 89 -11.72 5.20 9.15
N TYR A 90 -10.89 6.15 9.58
CA TYR A 90 -11.01 6.71 10.91
C TYR A 90 -12.26 7.58 11.09
N SER A 91 -12.74 8.25 10.03
CA SER A 91 -14.02 8.98 10.04
C SER A 91 -15.20 8.03 10.26
N GLU A 92 -15.21 6.87 9.58
CA GLU A 92 -16.21 5.82 9.84
C GLU A 92 -16.06 5.27 11.26
N PHE A 93 -14.88 4.92 11.67
CA PHE A 93 -14.63 4.27 12.95
C PHE A 93 -15.02 5.14 14.16
N ILE A 94 -14.73 6.46 14.10
CA ILE A 94 -14.93 7.38 15.23
C ILE A 94 -16.29 8.06 15.17
N PHE A 95 -16.77 8.43 13.99
CA PHE A 95 -17.95 9.26 13.79
C PHE A 95 -19.11 8.55 13.08
N ASP A 96 -18.94 7.27 12.71
CA ASP A 96 -19.87 6.53 11.83
C ASP A 96 -20.14 7.25 10.50
N ASP A 97 -19.15 8.01 10.02
CA ASP A 97 -19.24 8.83 8.81
C ASP A 97 -18.52 8.20 7.62
N ARG A 98 -19.29 7.75 6.64
CA ARG A 98 -18.81 7.13 5.40
C ARG A 98 -18.72 8.07 4.21
N SER A 99 -19.02 9.35 4.41
CA SER A 99 -19.09 10.32 3.31
C SER A 99 -17.78 10.52 2.55
N LEU A 100 -16.65 10.22 3.17
CA LEU A 100 -15.32 10.39 2.57
C LEU A 100 -14.89 9.25 1.65
N TYR A 101 -15.52 8.07 1.74
CA TYR A 101 -15.03 6.87 1.05
C TYR A 101 -14.97 6.99 -0.46
N GLU A 102 -15.99 7.55 -1.09
CA GLU A 102 -16.04 7.66 -2.56
C GLU A 102 -14.81 8.39 -3.12
N THR A 103 -14.50 9.57 -2.56
CA THR A 103 -13.34 10.35 -2.98
C THR A 103 -12.03 9.69 -2.57
N ALA A 104 -11.93 9.22 -1.34
CA ALA A 104 -10.72 8.61 -0.82
C ALA A 104 -10.33 7.32 -1.56
N LEU A 105 -11.29 6.47 -1.93
CA LEU A 105 -11.04 5.25 -2.70
C LEU A 105 -10.66 5.55 -4.15
N ARG A 106 -11.34 6.52 -4.78
CA ARG A 106 -10.96 6.97 -6.12
C ARG A 106 -9.51 7.48 -6.15
N ASP A 107 -9.11 8.29 -5.16
CA ASP A 107 -7.77 8.83 -5.08
C ASP A 107 -6.74 7.74 -4.72
N HIS A 108 -7.12 6.79 -3.85
CA HIS A 108 -6.27 5.65 -3.51
C HIS A 108 -6.05 4.69 -4.68
N ALA A 109 -7.03 4.53 -5.57
CA ALA A 109 -6.92 3.72 -6.78
C ALA A 109 -5.85 4.24 -7.77
N LEU A 110 -5.39 5.47 -7.61
CA LEU A 110 -4.29 6.04 -8.40
C LEU A 110 -2.90 5.69 -7.86
N THR A 111 -2.80 4.97 -6.74
CA THR A 111 -1.52 4.46 -6.22
C THR A 111 -1.09 3.22 -6.99
N ASP A 112 0.23 3.11 -7.27
CA ASP A 112 0.79 1.97 -8.01
C ASP A 112 0.96 0.72 -7.13
N LEU A 113 1.12 0.92 -5.82
CA LEU A 113 1.30 -0.16 -4.85
C LEU A 113 0.74 0.24 -3.49
N THR A 114 -0.07 -0.64 -2.89
CA THR A 114 -0.52 -0.51 -1.51
C THR A 114 0.21 -1.52 -0.63
N LEU A 115 0.88 -1.03 0.41
CA LEU A 115 1.52 -1.81 1.46
C LEU A 115 0.68 -1.73 2.74
N LEU A 116 0.02 -2.81 3.10
CA LEU A 116 -0.73 -2.94 4.35
C LEU A 116 0.19 -3.49 5.45
N THR A 117 0.46 -2.67 6.47
CA THR A 117 1.30 -3.10 7.60
C THR A 117 0.51 -4.00 8.55
N SER A 118 1.06 -5.19 8.85
CA SER A 118 0.44 -6.17 9.75
C SER A 118 0.44 -5.72 11.22
N LEU A 119 -0.41 -6.36 12.04
CA LEU A 119 -0.55 -6.10 13.49
C LEU A 119 0.50 -6.80 14.36
N ASP A 120 1.61 -7.24 13.79
CA ASP A 120 2.64 -8.05 14.43
C ASP A 120 3.64 -7.28 15.31
N LEU A 121 3.57 -5.95 15.29
CA LEU A 121 4.32 -5.11 16.23
C LEU A 121 3.53 -4.88 17.52
N ALA A 122 4.23 -4.82 18.65
CA ALA A 122 3.61 -4.42 19.90
C ALA A 122 3.04 -3.01 19.80
N TRP A 123 1.87 -2.79 20.40
CA TRP A 123 1.31 -1.45 20.48
C TRP A 123 2.18 -0.56 21.38
N THR A 124 2.40 0.65 20.93
CA THR A 124 3.15 1.67 21.67
C THR A 124 2.36 2.96 21.65
N ALA A 125 2.16 3.58 22.80
CA ALA A 125 1.55 4.89 22.89
C ALA A 125 2.43 5.94 22.15
N ASP A 126 1.79 6.82 21.39
CA ASP A 126 2.45 7.86 20.60
C ASP A 126 1.56 9.11 20.54
N GLY A 127 1.42 9.76 21.68
CA GLY A 127 0.69 11.03 21.80
C GLY A 127 -0.84 10.89 21.66
N LEU A 128 -1.47 12.00 21.23
CA LEU A 128 -2.93 12.22 21.21
C LEU A 128 -3.70 11.43 20.14
N GLN A 129 -3.02 10.71 19.24
CA GLN A 129 -3.66 10.11 18.06
C GLN A 129 -4.00 8.63 18.22
N ARG A 130 -3.87 8.07 19.43
CA ARG A 130 -4.03 6.64 19.62
C ARG A 130 -5.01 6.33 20.73
N ASP A 131 -6.13 5.76 20.35
CA ASP A 131 -7.21 5.38 21.27
C ASP A 131 -6.89 4.11 22.07
N GLY A 132 -5.80 3.41 21.71
CA GLY A 132 -5.34 2.22 22.43
C GLY A 132 -5.27 0.95 21.58
N PRO A 133 -4.74 -0.15 22.15
CA PRO A 133 -4.53 -1.38 21.40
C PRO A 133 -5.82 -2.02 20.86
N HIS A 134 -6.96 -1.72 21.46
CA HIS A 134 -8.26 -2.30 21.11
C HIS A 134 -8.84 -1.80 19.77
N VAL A 135 -8.37 -0.65 19.28
CA VAL A 135 -8.82 -0.10 17.98
C VAL A 135 -8.11 -0.72 16.78
N ARG A 136 -6.99 -1.41 17.01
CA ARG A 136 -6.13 -1.91 15.91
C ARG A 136 -6.83 -2.94 15.04
N GLU A 137 -7.44 -3.95 15.65
CA GLU A 137 -8.13 -5.00 14.90
C GLU A 137 -9.35 -4.49 14.14
N PRO A 138 -10.26 -3.71 14.74
CA PRO A 138 -11.38 -3.10 13.99
C PRO A 138 -10.92 -2.23 12.83
N VAL A 139 -9.91 -1.40 13.02
CA VAL A 139 -9.37 -0.54 11.94
C VAL A 139 -8.72 -1.38 10.85
N ASP A 140 -7.92 -2.41 11.18
CA ASP A 140 -7.32 -3.31 10.18
C ASP A 140 -8.41 -4.05 9.38
N GLN A 141 -9.50 -4.46 10.02
CA GLN A 141 -10.65 -5.06 9.35
C GLN A 141 -11.33 -4.10 8.38
N LEU A 142 -11.57 -2.84 8.78
CA LEU A 142 -12.13 -1.81 7.90
C LEU A 142 -11.23 -1.55 6.69
N ILE A 143 -9.91 -1.46 6.87
CA ILE A 143 -8.95 -1.29 5.77
C ILE A 143 -9.09 -2.45 4.78
N ARG A 144 -9.04 -3.70 5.27
CA ARG A 144 -9.15 -4.88 4.40
C ARG A 144 -10.49 -4.95 3.68
N GLN A 145 -11.58 -4.67 4.37
CA GLN A 145 -12.92 -4.62 3.76
C GLN A 145 -12.99 -3.56 2.65
N ALA A 146 -12.49 -2.35 2.90
CA ALA A 146 -12.47 -1.29 1.91
C ALA A 146 -11.66 -1.68 0.67
N LEU A 147 -10.42 -2.19 0.85
CA LEU A 147 -9.56 -2.60 -0.25
C LEU A 147 -10.14 -3.77 -1.04
N GLN A 148 -10.67 -4.81 -0.37
CA GLN A 148 -11.25 -5.98 -1.00
C GLN A 148 -12.56 -5.68 -1.74
N HIS A 149 -13.46 -4.92 -1.11
CA HIS A 149 -14.74 -4.55 -1.72
C HIS A 149 -14.55 -3.75 -3.02
N HIS A 150 -13.53 -2.89 -3.05
CA HIS A 150 -13.21 -2.07 -4.22
C HIS A 150 -12.13 -2.70 -5.13
N GLN A 151 -11.78 -3.98 -4.91
CA GLN A 151 -10.82 -4.73 -5.73
C GLN A 151 -9.47 -4.02 -5.86
N LEU A 152 -9.04 -3.29 -4.84
CA LEU A 152 -7.76 -2.62 -4.77
C LEU A 152 -6.70 -3.60 -4.26
N PRO A 153 -5.70 -3.95 -5.07
CA PRO A 153 -4.68 -4.90 -4.67
C PRO A 153 -3.78 -4.33 -3.59
N TYR A 154 -3.33 -5.19 -2.67
CA TYR A 154 -2.39 -4.80 -1.62
C TYR A 154 -1.46 -5.94 -1.23
N ASN A 155 -0.27 -5.59 -0.78
CA ASN A 155 0.70 -6.50 -0.21
C ASN A 155 0.77 -6.32 1.30
N VAL A 156 0.68 -7.40 2.06
CA VAL A 156 0.80 -7.33 3.52
C VAL A 156 2.28 -7.33 3.90
N VAL A 157 2.72 -6.32 4.63
CA VAL A 157 4.09 -6.21 5.13
C VAL A 157 4.14 -6.63 6.60
N ALA A 158 4.83 -7.74 6.86
CA ALA A 158 5.02 -8.32 8.18
C ALA A 158 6.51 -8.37 8.58
N GLY A 159 6.78 -8.76 9.82
CA GLY A 159 8.13 -8.90 10.36
C GLY A 159 8.61 -7.66 11.11
N ARG A 160 9.88 -7.66 11.51
CA ARG A 160 10.49 -6.60 12.34
C ARG A 160 11.84 -6.16 11.78
N GLY A 161 12.22 -4.90 12.05
CA GLY A 161 13.52 -4.37 11.68
C GLY A 161 13.84 -4.54 10.19
N VAL A 162 15.03 -5.02 9.89
CA VAL A 162 15.53 -5.18 8.51
C VAL A 162 14.65 -6.10 7.67
N ALA A 163 14.13 -7.20 8.23
CA ALA A 163 13.27 -8.12 7.50
C ALA A 163 11.98 -7.46 7.00
N ARG A 164 11.39 -6.59 7.80
CA ARG A 164 10.19 -5.81 7.42
C ARG A 164 10.48 -4.84 6.28
N VAL A 165 11.63 -4.15 6.35
CA VAL A 165 12.08 -3.24 5.28
C VAL A 165 12.35 -4.01 3.99
N GLN A 166 13.01 -5.17 4.05
CA GLN A 166 13.27 -6.03 2.90
C GLN A 166 11.97 -6.52 2.25
N HIS A 167 10.97 -6.88 3.06
CA HIS A 167 9.66 -7.28 2.54
C HIS A 167 9.00 -6.16 1.72
N ALA A 168 9.00 -4.93 2.24
CA ALA A 168 8.49 -3.77 1.50
C ALA A 168 9.30 -3.47 0.24
N LEU A 169 10.64 -3.50 0.33
CA LEU A 169 11.52 -3.27 -0.82
C LEU A 169 11.30 -4.29 -1.93
N SER A 170 11.13 -5.58 -1.60
CA SER A 170 10.86 -6.61 -2.60
C SER A 170 9.58 -6.35 -3.40
N ALA A 171 8.52 -5.85 -2.76
CA ALA A 171 7.29 -5.46 -3.45
C ALA A 171 7.49 -4.24 -4.35
N ILE A 172 8.26 -3.24 -3.89
CA ILE A 172 8.58 -2.02 -4.65
C ILE A 172 9.49 -2.35 -5.84
N GLU A 173 10.52 -3.16 -5.67
CA GLU A 173 11.40 -3.63 -6.74
C GLU A 173 10.60 -4.39 -7.79
N HIS A 174 9.68 -5.25 -7.35
CA HIS A 174 8.79 -5.95 -8.25
C HIS A 174 7.92 -5.01 -9.08
N LEU A 175 7.41 -3.92 -8.51
CA LEU A 175 6.69 -2.89 -9.25
C LEU A 175 7.60 -2.21 -10.27
N MET A 176 8.77 -1.74 -9.85
CA MET A 176 9.70 -0.99 -10.69
C MET A 176 10.24 -1.83 -11.86
N ASP A 177 10.43 -3.14 -11.67
CA ASP A 177 10.91 -4.07 -12.71
C ASP A 177 9.80 -4.57 -13.65
N ALA A 178 8.54 -4.22 -13.41
CA ALA A 178 7.42 -4.71 -14.20
C ALA A 178 7.57 -4.47 -15.72
N PRO A 179 8.02 -3.30 -16.21
CA PRO A 179 8.23 -3.07 -17.64
C PRO A 179 9.27 -4.01 -18.25
N GLN A 180 10.38 -4.23 -17.54
CA GLN A 180 11.45 -5.13 -18.04
C GLN A 180 11.01 -6.59 -18.07
N ARG A 181 10.22 -7.03 -17.06
CA ARG A 181 9.64 -8.38 -17.04
C ARG A 181 8.65 -8.61 -18.17
N GLN A 182 7.81 -7.62 -18.47
CA GLN A 182 6.89 -7.68 -19.61
C GLN A 182 7.64 -7.80 -20.94
N LEU A 183 8.71 -7.03 -21.14
CA LEU A 183 9.55 -7.12 -22.32
C LEU A 183 10.23 -8.49 -22.44
N ARG A 184 10.77 -9.03 -21.35
CA ARG A 184 11.38 -10.37 -21.33
C ARG A 184 10.33 -11.46 -21.59
N ALA A 185 9.15 -11.37 -21.00
CA ALA A 185 8.06 -12.32 -21.25
C ALA A 185 7.58 -12.28 -22.71
N ALA A 186 7.51 -11.09 -23.32
CA ALA A 186 7.14 -10.94 -24.71
C ALA A 186 8.21 -11.47 -25.69
N SER A 187 9.51 -11.42 -25.30
CA SER A 187 10.64 -11.90 -26.10
C SER A 187 11.02 -13.36 -25.83
N SER A 188 10.55 -13.94 -24.73
CA SER A 188 10.80 -15.35 -24.43
C SER A 188 9.89 -16.23 -25.25
N PRO A 189 10.42 -17.30 -25.90
CA PRO A 189 9.57 -18.29 -26.55
C PRO A 189 8.65 -18.87 -25.46
N ARG A 190 7.35 -18.79 -25.69
CA ARG A 190 6.37 -19.47 -24.80
C ARG A 190 6.76 -20.92 -24.73
N TRP A 191 7.04 -21.42 -23.49
CA TRP A 191 7.19 -22.85 -23.30
C TRP A 191 5.88 -23.50 -23.75
N ARG A 192 5.93 -24.32 -24.80
CA ARG A 192 4.79 -25.13 -25.26
C ARG A 192 5.07 -26.55 -24.80
N TRP A 193 4.13 -27.10 -24.06
CA TRP A 193 4.13 -28.53 -23.82
C TRP A 193 3.70 -29.21 -25.12
N TYR A 194 4.53 -30.11 -25.63
CA TYR A 194 4.17 -30.93 -26.79
C TYR A 194 3.74 -32.28 -26.30
N CYS A 195 2.60 -32.78 -26.82
CA CYS A 195 2.12 -34.12 -26.49
C CYS A 195 3.09 -35.15 -27.08
N ASP A 196 3.59 -36.07 -26.25
CA ASP A 196 4.51 -37.13 -26.67
C ASP A 196 3.93 -38.11 -27.68
N HIS A 197 2.60 -38.06 -27.94
CA HIS A 197 1.92 -38.94 -28.85
C HIS A 197 1.57 -38.28 -30.19
N CYS A 198 1.27 -36.99 -30.25
CA CYS A 198 0.82 -36.31 -31.48
C CYS A 198 1.62 -35.05 -31.82
N ASP A 199 2.63 -34.70 -31.02
CA ASP A 199 3.47 -33.53 -31.19
C ASP A 199 2.73 -32.18 -31.26
N ASP A 200 1.48 -32.17 -30.73
CA ASP A 200 0.59 -31.03 -30.71
C ASP A 200 0.62 -30.33 -29.33
N GLY A 201 0.95 -29.05 -29.34
CA GLY A 201 1.01 -28.21 -28.11
C GLY A 201 -0.37 -27.82 -27.55
N GLU A 202 -1.47 -28.11 -28.28
CA GLU A 202 -2.84 -27.81 -27.86
C GLU A 202 -3.67 -29.10 -27.61
N CYS A 203 -3.01 -30.25 -27.54
CA CYS A 203 -3.67 -31.54 -27.35
C CYS A 203 -4.18 -31.72 -25.91
N GLU A 204 -5.48 -31.61 -25.71
CA GLU A 204 -6.16 -31.90 -24.44
C GLU A 204 -6.49 -33.37 -24.20
N GLN A 205 -6.45 -34.20 -25.27
CA GLN A 205 -6.95 -35.58 -25.23
C GLN A 205 -6.00 -36.61 -24.61
N HIS A 206 -4.70 -36.30 -24.50
CA HIS A 206 -3.68 -37.21 -23.96
C HIS A 206 -3.10 -36.78 -22.60
N GLY A 207 -3.64 -35.71 -21.99
CA GLY A 207 -3.20 -35.21 -20.70
C GLY A 207 -3.74 -35.95 -19.47
N LEU A 208 -4.73 -36.83 -19.67
CA LEU A 208 -5.27 -37.73 -18.65
C LEU A 208 -4.78 -39.12 -18.95
N GLY A 209 -3.59 -39.47 -18.45
CA GLY A 209 -3.05 -40.83 -18.56
C GLY A 209 -4.06 -41.87 -18.07
N ASP A 210 -4.34 -42.85 -18.90
CA ASP A 210 -5.04 -44.07 -18.53
C ASP A 210 -4.37 -44.69 -17.29
N GLY A 211 -4.97 -44.47 -16.13
CA GLY A 211 -4.67 -45.25 -14.94
C GLY A 211 -5.09 -46.70 -15.16
N ARG A 212 -4.14 -47.55 -15.45
CA ARG A 212 -4.19 -49.00 -15.21
C ARG A 212 -3.06 -49.41 -14.30
#